data_432bfb20500db0d6db6bab3d43001006
#
_entry.id   432bfb20500db0d6db6bab3d43001006
#
_cell.length_a   1.000
_cell.length_b   1.000
_cell.length_c   1.000
_cell.angle_alpha   90.00
_cell.angle_beta   90.00
_cell.angle_gamma   90.00
#
_symmetry.space_group_name_H-M   'P 1'
#
loop_
_entity.id
_entity.type
_entity.pdbx_description
1 polymer ?
#
loop_
_entity_poly.entity_id
_entity_poly.type
_entity_poly.pdbx_seq_one_letter_code
_entity_poly.pdbx_strand_id
1 'polypeptide(L)' 'MTDLRAWRDLRRKRREREAMLLDLGALVYELHRLGRRAPELLQEKAVELGKVDQDVRALEDALDGR' A
#
# COMPACT_ATOMS: atom_id res chain seq x y z
N MET A 1 -4.79 -1.94 28.16
CA MET A 1 -5.76 -1.01 27.58
C MET A 1 -5.70 -1.05 26.05
N THR A 2 -6.83 -1.07 25.41
CA THR A 2 -6.91 -1.15 23.95
C THR A 2 -6.75 0.22 23.35
N ASP A 3 -5.84 0.36 22.38
CA ASP A 3 -5.66 1.60 21.65
C ASP A 3 -6.53 1.58 20.39
N LEU A 4 -7.75 2.06 20.54
CA LEU A 4 -8.72 2.09 19.46
C LEU A 4 -8.28 2.98 18.31
N ARG A 5 -7.53 4.06 18.62
CA ARG A 5 -7.02 4.96 17.60
C ARG A 5 -6.01 4.24 16.71
N ALA A 6 -5.07 3.52 17.31
CA ALA A 6 -4.07 2.78 16.57
C ALA A 6 -4.70 1.71 15.69
N TRP A 7 -5.72 0.99 16.20
CA TRP A 7 -6.44 -0.01 15.42
C TRP A 7 -7.19 0.63 14.25
N ARG A 8 -7.78 1.80 14.48
CA ARG A 8 -8.48 2.54 13.44
C ARG A 8 -7.53 3.01 12.35
N ASP A 9 -6.37 3.52 12.75
CA ASP A 9 -5.33 3.95 11.82
C ASP A 9 -4.81 2.77 11.00
N LEU A 10 -4.62 1.63 11.65
CA LEU A 10 -4.18 0.42 10.95
C LEU A 10 -5.17 0.01 9.87
N ARG A 11 -6.46 -0.03 10.20
CA ARG A 11 -7.49 -0.39 9.21
C ARG A 11 -7.51 0.59 8.04
N ARG A 12 -7.41 1.88 8.33
CA ARG A 12 -7.39 2.91 7.29
C ARG A 12 -6.17 2.74 6.38
N LYS A 13 -5.01 2.51 6.95
CA LYS A 13 -3.77 2.31 6.20
C LYS A 13 -3.80 1.03 5.37
N ARG A 14 -4.40 -0.02 5.90
CA ARG A 14 -4.58 -1.27 5.13
C ARG A 14 -5.47 -1.06 3.93
N ARG A 15 -6.57 -0.30 4.08
CA ARG A 15 -7.44 0.02 2.95
C ARG A 15 -6.72 0.88 1.92
N GLU A 16 -5.94 1.83 2.36
CA GLU A 16 -5.13 2.67 1.47
C GLU A 16 -4.14 1.81 0.69
N ARG A 17 -3.44 0.91 1.37
CA ARG A 17 -2.50 -0.01 0.73
C ARG A 17 -3.20 -0.88 -0.31
N GLU A 18 -4.35 -1.42 0.03
CA GLU A 18 -5.13 -2.27 -0.87
C GLU A 18 -5.54 -1.51 -2.13
N ALA A 19 -6.03 -0.29 -1.97
CA ALA A 19 -6.40 0.56 -3.10
C ALA A 19 -5.20 0.84 -4.01
N MET A 20 -4.04 1.10 -3.42
CA MET A 20 -2.81 1.35 -4.18
C MET A 20 -2.33 0.10 -4.92
N LEU A 21 -2.48 -1.08 -4.30
CA LEU A 21 -2.14 -2.35 -4.95
C LEU A 21 -3.05 -2.60 -6.15
N LEU A 22 -4.34 -2.34 -6.00
CA LEU A 22 -5.30 -2.50 -7.10
C LEU A 22 -4.98 -1.53 -8.24
N ASP A 23 -4.67 -0.29 -7.90
CA ASP A 23 -4.31 0.72 -8.90
C ASP A 23 -3.04 0.34 -9.65
N LEU A 24 -2.04 -0.14 -8.94
CA LEU A 24 -0.78 -0.58 -9.54
C LEU A 24 -1.02 -1.77 -10.46
N GLY A 25 -1.80 -2.74 -10.01
CA GLY A 25 -2.16 -3.90 -10.82
C GLY A 25 -2.91 -3.50 -12.08
N ALA A 26 -3.87 -2.58 -11.96
CA ALA A 26 -4.63 -2.07 -13.09
C ALA A 26 -3.72 -1.36 -14.09
N LEU A 27 -2.76 -0.57 -13.60
CA LEU A 27 -1.81 0.11 -14.47
C LEU A 27 -0.93 -0.88 -15.22
N VAL A 28 -0.40 -1.88 -14.53
CA VAL A 28 0.42 -2.93 -15.16
C VAL A 28 -0.36 -3.64 -16.26
N TYR A 29 -1.60 -4.01 -15.95
CA TYR A 29 -2.46 -4.70 -16.92
C TYR A 29 -2.74 -3.82 -18.14
N GLU A 30 -3.07 -2.55 -17.93
CA GLU A 30 -3.38 -1.62 -19.00
C GLU A 30 -2.17 -1.40 -19.92
N LEU A 31 -0.99 -1.25 -19.32
CA LEU A 31 0.25 -1.13 -20.09
C LEU A 31 0.49 -2.37 -20.94
N HIS A 32 0.27 -3.55 -20.35
CA HIS A 32 0.40 -4.81 -21.06
C HIS A 32 -0.58 -4.88 -22.24
N ARG A 33 -1.83 -4.53 -22.01
CA ARG A 33 -2.88 -4.54 -23.05
C ARG A 33 -2.54 -3.62 -24.22
N LEU A 34 -1.94 -2.47 -23.92
CA LEU A 34 -1.57 -1.47 -24.93
C LEU A 34 -0.19 -1.75 -25.56
N GLY A 35 0.53 -2.77 -25.10
CA GLY A 35 1.87 -3.06 -25.58
C GLY A 35 2.87 -1.98 -25.23
N ARG A 36 2.66 -1.27 -24.12
CA ARG A 36 3.49 -0.17 -23.68
C ARG A 36 4.27 -0.52 -22.44
N ARG A 37 5.35 0.23 -22.21
CA ARG A 37 6.19 0.12 -21.03
C ARG A 37 6.30 1.47 -20.36
N ALA A 38 6.28 1.47 -19.03
CA ALA A 38 6.45 2.67 -18.23
C ALA A 38 7.19 2.32 -16.93
N PRO A 39 8.45 1.83 -17.03
CA PRO A 39 9.17 1.34 -15.85
C PRO A 39 9.36 2.40 -14.78
N GLU A 40 9.60 3.64 -15.17
CA GLU A 40 9.79 4.74 -14.21
C GLU A 40 8.51 5.05 -13.45
N LEU A 41 7.38 5.06 -14.15
CA LEU A 41 6.09 5.29 -13.52
C LEU A 41 5.76 4.15 -12.54
N LEU A 42 5.99 2.91 -12.95
CA LEU A 42 5.76 1.75 -12.09
C LEU A 42 6.66 1.81 -10.86
N GLN A 43 7.91 2.23 -11.02
CA GLN A 43 8.82 2.38 -9.91
C GLN A 43 8.35 3.46 -8.93
N GLU A 44 7.90 4.61 -9.44
CA GLU A 44 7.34 5.67 -8.60
C GLU A 44 6.16 5.17 -7.78
N LYS A 45 5.25 4.46 -8.44
CA LYS A 45 4.07 3.91 -7.76
C LYS A 45 4.46 2.89 -6.71
N ALA A 46 5.45 2.05 -6.99
CA ALA A 46 5.94 1.06 -6.04
C ALA A 46 6.57 1.73 -4.82
N VAL A 47 7.31 2.81 -5.02
CA VAL A 47 7.91 3.57 -3.91
C VAL A 47 6.81 4.17 -3.02
N GLU A 48 5.79 4.78 -3.62
CA GLU A 48 4.66 5.33 -2.85
C GLU A 48 3.96 4.25 -2.05
N LEU A 49 3.69 3.12 -2.68
CA LEU A 49 3.08 1.96 -2.02
C LEU A 49 3.94 1.47 -0.86
N GLY A 50 5.26 1.44 -1.06
CA GLY A 50 6.20 1.01 -0.03
C GLY A 50 6.11 1.87 1.22
N LYS A 51 5.86 3.16 1.08
CA LYS A 51 5.72 4.06 2.24
C LYS A 51 4.47 3.71 3.05
N VAL A 52 3.35 3.47 2.37
CA VAL A 52 2.12 3.07 3.05
C VAL A 52 2.29 1.69 3.69
N ASP A 53 2.93 0.77 2.99
CA ASP A 53 3.20 -0.57 3.52
C ASP A 53 4.06 -0.52 4.78
N GLN A 54 5.07 0.36 4.81
CA GLN A 54 5.89 0.56 6.00
C GLN A 54 5.06 1.06 7.18
N ASP A 55 4.13 1.98 6.93
CA ASP A 55 3.23 2.46 7.98
C ASP A 55 2.36 1.34 8.53
N VAL A 56 1.83 0.49 7.64
CA VAL A 56 1.03 -0.68 8.04
C VAL A 56 1.86 -1.60 8.92
N ARG A 57 3.08 -1.94 8.50
CA ARG A 57 3.95 -2.84 9.24
C ARG A 57 4.34 -2.26 10.61
N ALA A 58 4.60 -0.96 10.66
CA ALA A 58 4.93 -0.29 11.92
C ALA A 58 3.75 -0.34 12.91
N LEU A 59 2.54 -0.10 12.40
CA LEU A 59 1.34 -0.19 13.24
C LEU A 59 1.07 -1.62 13.69
N GLU A 60 1.25 -2.59 12.80
CA GLU A 60 1.10 -4.01 13.14
C GLU A 60 2.09 -4.41 14.24
N ASP A 61 3.34 -4.02 14.08
CA ASP A 61 4.38 -4.33 15.07
C ASP A 61 4.07 -3.68 16.43
N ALA A 62 3.62 -2.44 16.42
CA ALA A 62 3.27 -1.73 17.64
C ALA A 62 2.09 -2.38 18.37
N LEU A 63 1.12 -2.91 17.62
CA LEU A 63 -0.06 -3.54 18.21
C LEU A 63 0.20 -4.99 18.59
N ASP A 64 1.06 -5.69 17.88
CA ASP A 64 1.40 -7.09 18.16
C ASP A 64 2.53 -7.24 19.19
N GLY A 65 3.35 -6.22 19.32
CA GLY A 65 4.54 -6.25 20.18
C GLY A 65 4.27 -6.18 21.68
N ARG A 66 3.11 -6.59 22.14
CA ARG A 66 2.72 -6.49 23.56
C ARG A 66 2.75 -7.77 24.29
#